data_dbaba4dd4625e60cab081c30cf5cd52b
#
_entry.id   dbaba4dd4625e60cab081c30cf5cd52b
#
_cell.length_a   1.000
_cell.length_b   1.000
_cell.length_c   1.000
_cell.angle_alpha   90.00
_cell.angle_beta   90.00
_cell.angle_gamma   90.00
#
_symmetry.space_group_name_H-M   'P 1'
#
loop_
_entity.id
_entity.type
_entity.pdbx_description
1 polymer ?
#
loop_
_entity_poly.entity_id
_entity_poly.type
_entity_poly.pdbx_seq_one_letter_code
_entity_poly.pdbx_strand_id
1 'polypeptide(L)'
;MGAVLVLLQLGCGAARVTPDAQWQPPPHFIRNMHERCRDLSFPALGKCFVRQMQRAGASPAAVAFAHRLNNEGYLQHLQVTGKIGVAYVVYPFRANENDACLLVNGKPPLINVDRLNALPQSSMKRDAVYRKLLRQYPKLSLWPGDRSGIDSPIKVEKTKDGGQRFLVRYWEQDGCHACARVGVTIFTFAFGSSGRFLGAKYVKTRRIVAP
;
A
#
# COMPACT_ATOMS: atom_id res chain seq x y z
N MET A 1 -24.22 48.34 14.50
CA MET A 1 -22.94 47.60 14.66
C MET A 1 -23.23 46.13 14.51
N GLY A 2 -22.98 45.54 13.33
CA GLY A 2 -23.23 44.13 13.03
C GLY A 2 -21.94 43.33 13.18
N ALA A 3 -21.95 42.36 14.07
CA ALA A 3 -20.82 41.42 14.25
C ALA A 3 -20.84 40.42 13.11
N VAL A 4 -19.79 40.45 12.30
CA VAL A 4 -19.54 39.42 11.26
C VAL A 4 -18.94 38.19 11.95
N LEU A 5 -19.72 37.10 12.03
CA LEU A 5 -19.26 35.82 12.56
C LEU A 5 -18.45 35.12 11.44
N VAL A 6 -17.12 35.19 11.53
CA VAL A 6 -16.23 34.42 10.63
C VAL A 6 -16.24 32.96 11.08
N LEU A 7 -17.02 32.13 10.41
CA LEU A 7 -16.97 30.67 10.54
C LEU A 7 -15.65 30.16 9.92
N LEU A 8 -14.64 29.96 10.78
CA LEU A 8 -13.46 29.18 10.45
C LEU A 8 -13.88 27.73 10.19
N GLN A 9 -14.05 27.38 8.93
CA GLN A 9 -14.14 25.98 8.52
C GLN A 9 -12.78 25.33 8.75
N LEU A 10 -12.61 24.72 9.93
CA LEU A 10 -11.53 23.77 10.20
C LEU A 10 -11.74 22.59 9.26
N GLY A 11 -11.12 22.64 8.08
CA GLY A 11 -11.01 21.50 7.19
C GLY A 11 -10.32 20.37 7.93
N CYS A 12 -11.08 19.34 8.32
CA CYS A 12 -10.58 18.11 8.92
C CYS A 12 -9.74 17.35 7.86
N GLY A 13 -8.57 17.89 7.54
CA GLY A 13 -7.56 17.18 6.75
C GLY A 13 -7.09 15.99 7.59
N ALA A 14 -7.15 14.77 7.02
CA ALA A 14 -6.61 13.59 7.68
C ALA A 14 -5.18 13.90 8.16
N ALA A 15 -4.90 13.70 9.46
CA ALA A 15 -3.59 13.98 10.04
C ALA A 15 -2.49 13.23 9.24
N ARG A 16 -1.32 13.84 9.09
CA ARG A 16 -0.20 13.25 8.35
C ARG A 16 0.28 11.95 9.02
N VAL A 17 0.62 10.95 8.23
CA VAL A 17 1.31 9.75 8.72
C VAL A 17 2.78 10.10 8.92
N THR A 18 3.28 9.86 10.11
CA THR A 18 4.63 10.19 10.57
C THR A 18 5.34 8.93 11.09
N PRO A 19 6.66 8.90 11.25
CA PRO A 19 7.39 7.71 11.68
C PRO A 19 6.94 7.12 13.03
N ASP A 20 6.38 7.91 13.91
CA ASP A 20 5.81 7.48 15.20
C ASP A 20 4.54 6.62 15.07
N ALA A 21 3.93 6.58 13.87
CA ALA A 21 2.86 5.64 13.55
C ALA A 21 3.37 4.21 13.25
N GLN A 22 4.68 4.01 13.08
CA GLN A 22 5.26 2.68 12.92
C GLN A 22 5.14 1.89 14.23
N TRP A 23 4.86 0.62 14.10
CA TRP A 23 4.78 -0.29 15.22
C TRP A 23 5.38 -1.64 14.88
N GLN A 24 6.24 -2.12 15.75
CA GLN A 24 6.79 -3.47 15.71
C GLN A 24 6.13 -4.27 16.83
N PRO A 25 5.27 -5.24 16.51
CA PRO A 25 4.63 -6.06 17.53
C PRO A 25 5.69 -6.83 18.35
N PRO A 26 5.52 -6.90 19.69
CA PRO A 26 6.42 -7.71 20.50
C PRO A 26 6.33 -9.20 20.12
N PRO A 27 7.35 -10.00 20.47
CA PRO A 27 7.36 -11.43 20.21
C PRO A 27 6.04 -12.08 20.65
N HIS A 28 5.55 -13.02 19.85
CA HIS A 28 4.30 -13.76 20.09
C HIS A 28 3.01 -12.92 20.07
N PHE A 29 3.08 -11.61 19.84
CA PHE A 29 1.88 -10.76 19.81
C PHE A 29 0.80 -11.31 18.87
N ILE A 30 1.16 -11.64 17.63
CA ILE A 30 0.21 -12.10 16.61
C ILE A 30 -0.47 -13.40 17.08
N ARG A 31 0.30 -14.37 17.60
CA ARG A 31 -0.26 -15.61 18.13
C ARG A 31 -1.23 -15.36 19.31
N ASN A 32 -0.80 -14.59 20.29
CA ASN A 32 -1.62 -14.28 21.48
C ASN A 32 -2.89 -13.49 21.09
N MET A 33 -2.79 -12.60 20.10
CA MET A 33 -3.92 -11.85 19.58
C MET A 33 -4.91 -12.79 18.86
N HIS A 34 -4.43 -13.73 18.03
CA HIS A 34 -5.29 -14.73 17.40
C HIS A 34 -6.05 -15.58 18.45
N GLU A 35 -5.39 -16.01 19.52
CA GLU A 35 -6.03 -16.77 20.61
C GLU A 35 -7.13 -15.95 21.31
N ARG A 36 -6.84 -14.69 21.64
CA ARG A 36 -7.77 -13.80 22.36
C ARG A 36 -8.95 -13.31 21.53
N CYS A 37 -8.81 -13.27 20.20
CA CYS A 37 -9.81 -12.73 19.29
C CYS A 37 -10.42 -13.83 18.39
N ARG A 38 -10.15 -15.10 18.65
CA ARG A 38 -10.44 -16.27 17.81
C ARG A 38 -11.86 -16.34 17.27
N ASP A 39 -12.84 -16.12 18.14
CA ASP A 39 -14.25 -16.36 17.81
C ASP A 39 -14.97 -15.08 17.31
N LEU A 40 -14.19 -14.06 16.97
CA LEU A 40 -14.72 -12.79 16.51
C LEU A 40 -14.67 -12.69 14.98
N SER A 41 -15.74 -12.17 14.40
CA SER A 41 -15.77 -11.72 13.00
C SER A 41 -15.60 -10.20 12.92
N PHE A 42 -15.31 -9.68 11.72
CA PHE A 42 -15.32 -8.23 11.49
C PHE A 42 -16.75 -7.67 11.64
N PRO A 43 -16.93 -6.46 12.27
CA PRO A 43 -15.88 -5.53 12.73
C PRO A 43 -15.37 -5.77 14.16
N ALA A 44 -15.93 -6.73 14.93
CA ALA A 44 -15.53 -6.98 16.31
C ALA A 44 -14.07 -7.45 16.44
N LEU A 45 -13.62 -8.29 15.52
CA LEU A 45 -12.23 -8.74 15.40
C LEU A 45 -11.26 -7.55 15.30
N GLY A 46 -11.54 -6.59 14.44
CA GLY A 46 -10.72 -5.38 14.29
C GLY A 46 -10.67 -4.53 15.56
N LYS A 47 -11.80 -4.39 16.29
CA LYS A 47 -11.82 -3.69 17.58
C LYS A 47 -11.01 -4.46 18.65
N CYS A 48 -11.05 -5.78 18.64
CA CYS A 48 -10.23 -6.62 19.52
C CYS A 48 -8.74 -6.40 19.21
N PHE A 49 -8.35 -6.45 17.95
CA PHE A 49 -6.97 -6.23 17.49
C PHE A 49 -6.42 -4.89 17.99
N VAL A 50 -7.14 -3.79 17.77
CA VAL A 50 -6.68 -2.46 18.19
C VAL A 50 -6.52 -2.37 19.71
N ARG A 51 -7.44 -2.97 20.49
CA ARG A 51 -7.27 -3.05 21.95
C ARG A 51 -6.03 -3.85 22.36
N GLN A 52 -5.70 -4.94 21.64
CA GLN A 52 -4.48 -5.68 21.93
C GLN A 52 -3.23 -4.87 21.54
N MET A 53 -3.25 -4.11 20.42
CA MET A 53 -2.16 -3.18 20.06
C MET A 53 -1.90 -2.17 21.19
N GLN A 54 -2.95 -1.53 21.71
CA GLN A 54 -2.84 -0.57 22.83
C GLN A 54 -2.23 -1.21 24.07
N ARG A 55 -2.68 -2.40 24.46
CA ARG A 55 -2.14 -3.17 25.60
C ARG A 55 -0.69 -3.58 25.41
N ALA A 56 -0.26 -3.77 24.16
CA ALA A 56 1.10 -4.13 23.79
C ALA A 56 2.00 -2.88 23.57
N GLY A 57 1.56 -1.69 23.96
CA GLY A 57 2.35 -0.48 23.93
C GLY A 57 2.45 0.21 22.56
N ALA A 58 1.50 -0.04 21.65
CA ALA A 58 1.44 0.73 20.40
C ALA A 58 1.18 2.22 20.70
N SER A 59 1.89 3.10 20.00
CA SER A 59 1.73 4.54 20.16
C SER A 59 0.31 5.00 19.75
N PRO A 60 -0.17 6.14 20.24
CA PRO A 60 -1.45 6.71 19.77
C PRO A 60 -1.47 6.92 18.25
N ALA A 61 -0.34 7.27 17.63
CA ALA A 61 -0.21 7.44 16.18
C ALA A 61 -0.33 6.10 15.43
N ALA A 62 0.26 5.02 15.97
CA ALA A 62 0.12 3.67 15.41
C ALA A 62 -1.34 3.18 15.48
N VAL A 63 -2.01 3.41 16.59
CA VAL A 63 -3.43 3.10 16.76
C VAL A 63 -4.30 3.91 15.80
N ALA A 64 -4.05 5.21 15.67
CA ALA A 64 -4.75 6.08 14.73
C ALA A 64 -4.55 5.63 13.28
N PHE A 65 -3.37 5.11 12.94
CA PHE A 65 -3.12 4.55 11.61
C PHE A 65 -3.89 3.24 11.41
N ALA A 66 -3.95 2.34 12.40
CA ALA A 66 -4.76 1.12 12.34
C ALA A 66 -6.25 1.43 12.10
N HIS A 67 -6.78 2.48 12.71
CA HIS A 67 -8.15 2.96 12.44
C HIS A 67 -8.35 3.37 10.97
N ARG A 68 -7.36 3.97 10.30
CA ARG A 68 -7.42 4.30 8.86
C ARG A 68 -7.44 3.06 7.97
N LEU A 69 -6.93 1.94 8.47
CA LEU A 69 -6.97 0.63 7.83
C LEU A 69 -8.23 -0.17 8.23
N ASN A 70 -9.28 0.48 8.73
CA ASN A 70 -10.51 -0.15 9.24
C ASN A 70 -10.23 -1.19 10.35
N ASN A 71 -9.18 -0.98 11.15
CA ASN A 71 -8.72 -1.88 12.19
C ASN A 71 -8.25 -3.26 11.68
N GLU A 72 -7.88 -3.37 10.41
CA GLU A 72 -7.46 -4.64 9.80
C GLU A 72 -5.96 -4.88 9.87
N GLY A 73 -5.17 -3.83 10.12
CA GLY A 73 -3.71 -3.91 10.04
C GLY A 73 -2.99 -2.77 10.75
N TYR A 74 -1.68 -2.78 10.65
CA TYR A 74 -0.79 -1.78 11.23
C TYR A 74 0.33 -1.38 10.29
N LEU A 75 0.93 -0.21 10.55
CA LEU A 75 2.10 0.29 9.84
C LEU A 75 3.37 -0.36 10.39
N GLN A 76 4.02 -1.21 9.60
CA GLN A 76 5.28 -1.82 9.96
C GLN A 76 6.46 -0.90 9.68
N HIS A 77 6.48 -0.26 8.52
CA HIS A 77 7.56 0.64 8.10
C HIS A 77 7.04 1.80 7.26
N LEU A 78 7.61 2.99 7.46
CA LEU A 78 7.32 4.19 6.68
C LEU A 78 8.61 4.74 6.06
N GLN A 79 8.69 4.70 4.73
CA GLN A 79 9.74 5.37 3.98
C GLN A 79 9.30 6.79 3.61
N VAL A 80 9.91 7.79 4.23
CA VAL A 80 9.63 9.20 3.93
C VAL A 80 10.60 9.69 2.86
N THR A 81 10.09 10.08 1.69
CA THR A 81 10.89 10.52 0.55
C THR A 81 10.52 11.91 0.05
N GLY A 82 9.69 12.63 0.78
CA GLY A 82 9.19 13.97 0.45
C GLY A 82 7.80 14.20 1.05
N LYS A 83 6.88 14.78 0.28
CA LYS A 83 5.49 14.98 0.74
C LYS A 83 4.74 13.67 0.87
N ILE A 84 4.93 12.79 -0.10
CA ILE A 84 4.31 11.46 -0.13
C ILE A 84 5.29 10.45 0.43
N GLY A 85 4.83 9.60 1.35
CA GLY A 85 5.58 8.47 1.89
C GLY A 85 5.10 7.14 1.31
N VAL A 86 5.94 6.11 1.44
CA VAL A 86 5.59 4.71 1.19
C VAL A 86 5.41 4.02 2.54
N ALA A 87 4.20 3.56 2.82
CA ALA A 87 3.83 2.83 4.03
C ALA A 87 3.74 1.33 3.73
N TYR A 88 4.54 0.54 4.42
CA TYR A 88 4.47 -0.92 4.40
C TYR A 88 3.59 -1.36 5.56
N VAL A 89 2.47 -2.02 5.24
CA VAL A 89 1.45 -2.40 6.22
C VAL A 89 1.31 -3.90 6.30
N VAL A 90 0.97 -4.39 7.49
CA VAL A 90 0.68 -5.81 7.74
C VAL A 90 -0.78 -5.97 8.14
N TYR A 91 -1.43 -6.97 7.53
CA TYR A 91 -2.82 -7.36 7.79
C TYR A 91 -2.84 -8.76 8.43
N PRO A 92 -2.79 -8.86 9.76
CA PRO A 92 -2.54 -10.13 10.45
C PRO A 92 -3.67 -11.16 10.35
N PHE A 93 -4.82 -10.77 9.81
CA PHE A 93 -5.99 -11.65 9.66
C PHE A 93 -6.18 -12.19 8.24
N ARG A 94 -5.32 -11.83 7.31
CA ARG A 94 -5.37 -12.32 5.94
C ARG A 94 -4.52 -13.59 5.82
N ALA A 95 -5.09 -14.63 5.23
CA ALA A 95 -4.37 -15.87 4.98
C ALA A 95 -3.32 -15.72 3.87
N ASN A 96 -3.62 -14.88 2.87
CA ASN A 96 -2.75 -14.51 1.76
C ASN A 96 -2.72 -12.99 1.63
N GLU A 97 -1.65 -12.44 1.04
CA GLU A 97 -1.49 -10.99 0.87
C GLU A 97 -1.64 -10.23 2.19
N ASN A 98 -0.99 -10.75 3.23
CA ASN A 98 -1.02 -10.20 4.59
C ASN A 98 -0.17 -8.94 4.74
N ASP A 99 0.52 -8.51 3.70
CA ASP A 99 1.24 -7.25 3.62
C ASP A 99 0.84 -6.46 2.37
N ALA A 100 0.96 -5.15 2.42
CA ALA A 100 0.69 -4.27 1.29
C ALA A 100 1.52 -2.98 1.37
N CYS A 101 1.65 -2.32 0.20
CA CYS A 101 2.23 -0.98 0.11
C CYS A 101 1.14 0.06 -0.15
N LEU A 102 1.21 1.14 0.63
CA LEU A 102 0.33 2.29 0.49
C LEU A 102 1.17 3.55 0.23
N LEU A 103 0.71 4.40 -0.68
CA LEU A 103 1.22 5.76 -0.81
C LEU A 103 0.39 6.65 0.12
N VAL A 104 1.06 7.33 1.05
CA VAL A 104 0.41 8.10 2.12
C VAL A 104 0.78 9.58 2.07
N ASN A 105 0.00 10.42 2.76
CA ASN A 105 0.23 11.86 2.86
C ASN A 105 -0.04 12.66 1.59
N GLY A 106 -0.72 12.07 0.60
CA GLY A 106 -1.16 12.75 -0.62
C GLY A 106 -2.61 13.24 -0.56
N LYS A 107 -3.12 13.55 -1.73
CA LYS A 107 -4.54 13.84 -1.98
C LYS A 107 -5.00 12.96 -3.14
N PRO A 108 -5.67 11.84 -2.85
CA PRO A 108 -6.20 11.36 -1.55
C PRO A 108 -5.10 10.98 -0.54
N PRO A 109 -5.43 10.94 0.76
CA PRO A 109 -4.44 10.75 1.84
C PRO A 109 -3.83 9.35 1.87
N LEU A 110 -4.44 8.37 1.17
CA LEU A 110 -4.01 6.98 1.10
C LEU A 110 -4.38 6.39 -0.26
N ILE A 111 -3.40 5.77 -0.92
CA ILE A 111 -3.58 5.00 -2.16
C ILE A 111 -2.96 3.62 -1.95
N ASN A 112 -3.76 2.57 -2.07
CA ASN A 112 -3.27 1.21 -2.07
C ASN A 112 -2.78 0.85 -3.48
N VAL A 113 -1.46 0.72 -3.65
CA VAL A 113 -0.86 0.37 -4.95
C VAL A 113 -1.06 -1.10 -5.32
N ASP A 114 -1.44 -1.96 -4.37
CA ASP A 114 -1.69 -3.38 -4.62
C ASP A 114 -3.11 -3.66 -5.14
N ARG A 115 -3.96 -2.63 -5.23
CA ARG A 115 -5.27 -2.74 -5.90
C ARG A 115 -5.12 -2.80 -7.41
N LEU A 116 -5.00 -4.00 -7.95
CA LEU A 116 -4.76 -4.25 -9.38
C LEU A 116 -5.87 -3.74 -10.29
N ASN A 117 -7.12 -3.70 -9.82
CA ASN A 117 -8.26 -3.18 -10.57
C ASN A 117 -8.21 -1.66 -10.80
N ALA A 118 -7.42 -0.93 -10.01
CA ALA A 118 -7.20 0.50 -10.17
C ALA A 118 -6.09 0.84 -11.19
N LEU A 119 -5.37 -0.16 -11.72
CA LEU A 119 -4.29 0.03 -12.67
C LEU A 119 -4.83 0.22 -14.10
N PRO A 120 -4.18 1.03 -14.95
CA PRO A 120 -4.54 1.23 -16.35
C PRO A 120 -4.11 0.04 -17.22
N GLN A 121 -4.70 -1.14 -17.03
CA GLN A 121 -4.33 -2.40 -17.67
C GLN A 121 -4.51 -2.37 -19.20
N SER A 122 -5.37 -1.51 -19.75
CA SER A 122 -5.56 -1.38 -21.20
C SER A 122 -4.26 -1.04 -21.94
N SER A 123 -3.42 -0.20 -21.36
CA SER A 123 -2.10 0.14 -21.93
C SER A 123 -1.13 -1.03 -21.85
N MET A 124 -1.12 -1.77 -20.73
CA MET A 124 -0.34 -2.99 -20.56
C MET A 124 -0.73 -4.05 -21.60
N LYS A 125 -2.02 -4.28 -21.81
CA LYS A 125 -2.53 -5.27 -22.79
C LYS A 125 -2.15 -4.95 -24.25
N ARG A 126 -1.75 -3.71 -24.57
CA ARG A 126 -1.24 -3.31 -25.90
C ARG A 126 0.26 -3.55 -26.06
N ASP A 127 1.01 -3.75 -24.97
CA ASP A 127 2.45 -3.98 -25.01
C ASP A 127 2.80 -5.30 -25.70
N ALA A 128 3.81 -5.28 -26.60
CA ALA A 128 4.21 -6.44 -27.38
C ALA A 128 4.79 -7.56 -26.51
N VAL A 129 5.56 -7.21 -25.47
CA VAL A 129 6.18 -8.17 -24.53
C VAL A 129 5.09 -8.83 -23.70
N TYR A 130 4.15 -8.05 -23.15
CA TYR A 130 3.01 -8.58 -22.40
C TYR A 130 2.17 -9.54 -23.26
N ARG A 131 1.84 -9.16 -24.50
CA ARG A 131 1.09 -10.03 -25.42
C ARG A 131 1.83 -11.33 -25.75
N LYS A 132 3.17 -11.28 -25.88
CA LYS A 132 3.98 -12.49 -26.09
C LYS A 132 3.93 -13.40 -24.87
N LEU A 133 4.05 -12.84 -23.66
CA LEU A 133 3.90 -13.58 -22.40
C LEU A 133 2.51 -14.20 -22.28
N LEU A 134 1.44 -13.46 -22.57
CA LEU A 134 0.06 -13.95 -22.49
C LEU A 134 -0.20 -15.11 -23.47
N ARG A 135 0.40 -15.09 -24.67
CA ARG A 135 0.31 -16.23 -25.60
C ARG A 135 1.04 -17.47 -25.10
N GLN A 136 2.18 -17.30 -24.43
CA GLN A 136 2.97 -18.40 -23.87
C GLN A 136 2.37 -18.95 -22.57
N TYR A 137 1.73 -18.07 -21.78
CA TYR A 137 1.13 -18.37 -20.48
C TYR A 137 -0.32 -17.87 -20.47
N PRO A 138 -1.29 -18.66 -20.96
CA PRO A 138 -2.68 -18.21 -21.11
C PRO A 138 -3.38 -17.83 -19.80
N LYS A 139 -2.87 -18.31 -18.65
CA LYS A 139 -3.35 -17.97 -17.32
C LYS A 139 -2.57 -16.83 -16.69
N LEU A 140 -1.75 -16.08 -17.47
CA LEU A 140 -0.93 -15.00 -16.98
C LEU A 140 -1.73 -14.03 -16.11
N SER A 141 -1.24 -13.76 -14.92
CA SER A 141 -1.87 -12.88 -13.94
C SER A 141 -0.84 -11.94 -13.29
N LEU A 142 -1.30 -10.73 -12.97
CA LEU A 142 -0.50 -9.69 -12.35
C LEU A 142 -0.61 -9.80 -10.83
N TRP A 143 0.53 -9.75 -10.14
CA TRP A 143 0.61 -9.86 -8.69
C TRP A 143 1.47 -8.73 -8.11
N PRO A 144 1.15 -8.19 -6.93
CA PRO A 144 2.04 -7.27 -6.24
C PRO A 144 3.44 -7.87 -6.10
N GLY A 145 4.48 -7.06 -6.31
CA GLY A 145 5.86 -7.48 -6.05
C GLY A 145 6.08 -7.73 -4.55
N ASP A 146 7.14 -8.46 -4.20
CA ASP A 146 7.49 -8.72 -2.79
C ASP A 146 7.58 -7.42 -2.01
N ARG A 147 6.85 -7.34 -0.90
CA ARG A 147 6.74 -6.13 -0.07
C ARG A 147 7.63 -6.21 1.19
N SER A 148 8.14 -7.40 1.50
CA SER A 148 9.08 -7.62 2.60
C SER A 148 10.52 -7.57 2.08
N GLY A 149 11.33 -6.62 2.55
CA GLY A 149 12.77 -6.66 2.34
C GLY A 149 13.41 -5.40 1.77
N ILE A 150 14.75 -5.46 1.66
CA ILE A 150 15.65 -4.36 1.25
C ILE A 150 15.42 -3.94 -0.21
N ASP A 151 14.97 -4.87 -1.06
CA ASP A 151 14.60 -4.60 -2.45
C ASP A 151 13.16 -4.09 -2.55
N SER A 152 12.92 -2.90 -2.00
CA SER A 152 11.62 -2.24 -2.15
C SER A 152 11.15 -2.31 -3.60
N PRO A 153 9.94 -2.85 -3.86
CA PRO A 153 9.39 -2.88 -5.21
C PRO A 153 9.03 -1.48 -5.72
N ILE A 154 9.23 -0.45 -4.89
CA ILE A 154 8.88 0.94 -5.18
C ILE A 154 10.13 1.80 -5.23
N LYS A 155 10.48 2.25 -6.44
CA LYS A 155 11.50 3.28 -6.65
C LYS A 155 10.83 4.66 -6.68
N VAL A 156 11.40 5.61 -5.94
CA VAL A 156 10.91 6.99 -5.89
C VAL A 156 11.80 7.90 -6.71
N GLU A 157 11.18 8.73 -7.53
CA GLU A 157 11.85 9.75 -8.33
C GLU A 157 11.22 11.13 -8.06
N LYS A 158 12.04 12.15 -7.85
CA LYS A 158 11.59 13.54 -7.82
C LYS A 158 11.43 14.04 -9.25
N THR A 159 10.36 14.78 -9.53
CA THR A 159 10.15 15.43 -10.82
C THR A 159 10.68 16.85 -10.81
N LYS A 160 11.00 17.42 -12.00
CA LYS A 160 11.59 18.76 -12.12
C LYS A 160 10.68 19.88 -11.57
N ASP A 161 9.38 19.65 -11.57
CA ASP A 161 8.35 20.54 -11.03
C ASP A 161 8.09 20.37 -9.51
N GLY A 162 8.96 19.63 -8.82
CA GLY A 162 8.87 19.37 -7.38
C GLY A 162 7.86 18.31 -6.97
N GLY A 163 7.27 17.60 -7.94
CA GLY A 163 6.42 16.44 -7.69
C GLY A 163 7.19 15.17 -7.36
N GLN A 164 6.49 14.07 -7.20
CA GLN A 164 7.05 12.75 -6.93
C GLN A 164 6.44 11.69 -7.85
N ARG A 165 7.26 10.75 -8.29
CA ARG A 165 6.85 9.61 -9.10
C ARG A 165 7.31 8.33 -8.42
N PHE A 166 6.39 7.39 -8.24
CA PHE A 166 6.63 6.09 -7.64
C PHE A 166 6.56 5.03 -8.73
N LEU A 167 7.67 4.34 -9.01
CA LEU A 167 7.71 3.22 -9.94
C LEU A 167 7.48 1.95 -9.13
N VAL A 168 6.34 1.31 -9.37
CA VAL A 168 5.90 0.12 -8.66
C VAL A 168 6.04 -1.09 -9.56
N ARG A 169 6.71 -2.14 -9.07
CA ARG A 169 6.88 -3.41 -9.77
C ARG A 169 5.79 -4.39 -9.37
N TYR A 170 5.32 -5.13 -10.37
CA TYR A 170 4.37 -6.23 -10.23
C TYR A 170 4.93 -7.45 -10.94
N TRP A 171 4.71 -8.62 -10.37
CA TRP A 171 5.09 -9.88 -11.00
C TRP A 171 4.01 -10.33 -11.98
N GLU A 172 4.44 -10.78 -13.15
CA GLU A 172 3.61 -11.57 -14.05
C GLU A 172 3.85 -13.03 -13.71
N GLN A 173 2.81 -13.74 -13.27
CA GLN A 173 2.88 -15.13 -12.83
C GLN A 173 1.95 -16.01 -13.65
N ASP A 174 2.33 -17.29 -13.85
CA ASP A 174 1.55 -18.25 -14.62
C ASP A 174 0.40 -18.82 -13.78
N GLY A 175 -0.64 -18.02 -13.60
CA GLY A 175 -1.94 -18.40 -13.07
C GLY A 175 -2.16 -18.24 -11.57
N CYS A 176 -1.15 -18.38 -10.70
CA CYS A 176 -1.34 -18.29 -9.26
C CYS A 176 -0.21 -17.54 -8.52
N HIS A 177 -0.47 -17.12 -7.28
CA HIS A 177 0.52 -16.40 -6.45
C HIS A 177 1.81 -17.20 -6.18
N ALA A 178 1.73 -18.52 -6.08
CA ALA A 178 2.88 -19.41 -5.90
C ALA A 178 3.46 -19.96 -7.21
N CYS A 179 2.88 -19.57 -8.36
CA CYS A 179 3.31 -20.06 -9.67
C CYS A 179 4.57 -19.34 -10.15
N ALA A 180 5.15 -19.86 -11.26
CA ALA A 180 6.36 -19.33 -11.85
C ALA A 180 6.24 -17.84 -12.19
N ARG A 181 7.22 -17.04 -11.78
CA ARG A 181 7.38 -15.64 -12.18
C ARG A 181 7.98 -15.60 -13.59
N VAL A 182 7.21 -15.13 -14.55
CA VAL A 182 7.59 -15.13 -15.97
C VAL A 182 7.86 -13.75 -16.54
N GLY A 183 7.48 -12.71 -15.80
CA GLY A 183 7.69 -11.32 -16.18
C GLY A 183 7.57 -10.32 -15.03
N VAL A 184 7.95 -9.09 -15.32
CA VAL A 184 7.80 -7.93 -14.44
C VAL A 184 7.13 -6.82 -15.22
N THR A 185 6.03 -6.32 -14.68
CA THR A 185 5.36 -5.10 -15.18
C THR A 185 5.58 -3.93 -14.23
N ILE A 186 5.83 -2.76 -14.78
CA ILE A 186 6.08 -1.53 -14.03
C ILE A 186 4.96 -0.53 -14.33
N PHE A 187 4.36 0.00 -13.27
CA PHE A 187 3.48 1.16 -13.31
C PHE A 187 4.10 2.32 -12.55
N THR A 188 3.78 3.54 -12.96
CA THR A 188 4.09 4.75 -12.19
C THR A 188 2.83 5.30 -11.54
N PHE A 189 2.98 5.82 -10.32
CA PHE A 189 1.99 6.61 -9.60
C PHE A 189 2.58 8.01 -9.44
N ALA A 190 1.97 9.02 -10.03
CA ALA A 190 2.50 10.38 -10.06
C ALA A 190 1.73 11.32 -9.13
N PHE A 191 2.47 12.20 -8.47
CA PHE A 191 1.94 13.27 -7.61
C PHE A 191 2.58 14.60 -7.99
N GLY A 192 1.79 15.65 -8.08
CA GLY A 192 2.27 17.01 -8.25
C GLY A 192 2.95 17.55 -6.98
N SER A 193 3.59 18.72 -7.10
CA SER A 193 4.29 19.40 -6.00
C SER A 193 3.40 19.71 -4.79
N SER A 194 2.08 19.85 -4.99
CA SER A 194 1.09 20.01 -3.92
C SER A 194 0.73 18.70 -3.19
N GLY A 195 1.21 17.54 -3.67
CA GLY A 195 0.82 16.22 -3.17
C GLY A 195 -0.49 15.68 -3.77
N ARG A 196 -1.05 16.35 -4.79
CA ARG A 196 -2.22 15.88 -5.51
C ARG A 196 -1.83 14.68 -6.40
N PHE A 197 -2.59 13.59 -6.34
CA PHE A 197 -2.42 12.45 -7.24
C PHE A 197 -2.82 12.81 -8.66
N LEU A 198 -1.93 12.53 -9.60
CA LEU A 198 -2.09 12.83 -11.03
C LEU A 198 -2.48 11.60 -11.85
N GLY A 199 -2.49 10.42 -11.20
CA GLY A 199 -2.88 9.16 -11.83
C GLY A 199 -1.76 8.11 -11.85
N ALA A 200 -2.16 6.90 -12.23
CA ALA A 200 -1.25 5.79 -12.51
C ALA A 200 -1.06 5.65 -14.04
N LYS A 201 0.15 5.26 -14.48
CA LYS A 201 0.45 5.00 -15.89
C LYS A 201 1.27 3.72 -16.03
N TYR A 202 0.95 2.92 -17.04
CA TYR A 202 1.79 1.82 -17.47
C TYR A 202 3.12 2.35 -18.02
N VAL A 203 4.22 1.67 -17.69
CA VAL A 203 5.58 2.01 -18.19
C VAL A 203 6.05 0.96 -19.17
N LYS A 204 6.16 -0.29 -18.72
CA LYS A 204 6.66 -1.40 -19.54
C LYS A 204 6.44 -2.74 -18.86
N THR A 205 6.45 -3.81 -19.67
CA THR A 205 6.64 -5.19 -19.23
C THR A 205 8.01 -5.71 -19.68
N ARG A 206 8.64 -6.53 -18.86
CA ARG A 206 9.88 -7.25 -19.16
C ARG A 206 9.67 -8.72 -18.89
N ARG A 207 10.20 -9.58 -19.77
CA ARG A 207 10.28 -11.01 -19.51
C ARG A 207 11.39 -11.29 -18.47
N ILE A 208 11.13 -12.23 -17.58
CA ILE A 208 12.17 -12.85 -16.76
C ILE A 208 12.73 -14.00 -17.60
N VAL A 209 14.02 -13.96 -17.85
CA VAL A 209 14.75 -15.11 -18.43
C VAL A 209 15.15 -15.94 -17.21
N ALA A 210 14.65 -17.18 -17.13
CA ALA A 210 15.17 -18.12 -16.14
C ALA A 210 16.68 -18.28 -16.35
N PRO A 211 17.47 -18.31 -15.28
CA PRO A 211 18.90 -18.55 -15.37
C PRO A 211 19.22 -19.92 -15.95
#